data_863a3ad3dc3afc14d9fb6c0503a0d8fe
#
_entry.id   863a3ad3dc3afc14d9fb6c0503a0d8fe
#
_cell.length_a   1.000
_cell.length_b   1.000
_cell.length_c   1.000
_cell.angle_alpha   90.00
_cell.angle_beta   90.00
_cell.angle_gamma   90.00
#
_symmetry.space_group_name_H-M   'P 1'
#
loop_
_entity.id
_entity.type
_entity.pdbx_description
1 polymer ?
#
loop_
_entity_poly.entity_id
_entity_poly.type
_entity_poly.pdbx_seq_one_letter_code
_entity_poly.pdbx_strand_id
1 'polypeptide(L)'
;MTSRPLDGSEVLVIRPCFRTGISETSLTRAAQPGSIFDNDRKYDQFYQNYPNSGKEAMTTDLTAAPAAGQYELSHLRSLEAEAIHIIREVAAEFERPVLLFSGGKDSIVMLHLALKAFHPGRLPFPVMHVDTGHNFDEVIATRDELVEESGVRLVVASVQEDIDAGRVVETIPSRNPIQTVTLLRAIRENKFDAAFGGARRDEEKARAKERVFSFRDEFGQWDPKAQRPELWNIYNGRHHKGEHIRVFPLSNWTEFDIWSYIGAEKVKLPSIYFAHRRKVFSRDGMLLAVDRHLQPRADEPVFEATVRFRTVGDVTCTGCVESAAATVSEVIAETAVSRLTERGATRADDRISEAGMEDRKRQGYF
;
A
#
# COMPACT_ATOMS: atom_id res chain seq x y z
N MET A 1 58.52 33.14 -13.02
CA MET A 1 58.40 33.28 -14.48
C MET A 1 57.02 32.86 -14.88
N THR A 2 56.29 33.83 -15.19
CA THR A 2 55.24 34.09 -16.18
C THR A 2 53.98 33.21 -16.11
N SER A 3 53.01 33.83 -15.58
CA SER A 3 51.58 33.71 -15.70
C SER A 3 51.06 33.77 -17.15
N ARG A 4 49.98 33.03 -17.45
CA ARG A 4 48.92 33.48 -18.36
C ARG A 4 47.57 32.86 -17.98
N PRO A 5 46.48 33.63 -17.96
CA PRO A 5 45.12 33.15 -17.73
C PRO A 5 44.45 32.77 -19.06
N LEU A 6 43.55 31.80 -19.03
CA LEU A 6 42.62 31.56 -20.15
C LEU A 6 41.19 31.79 -19.63
N ASP A 7 40.67 32.88 -20.09
CA ASP A 7 39.26 33.24 -20.17
C ASP A 7 38.60 32.43 -21.30
N GLY A 8 37.37 31.99 -21.11
CA GLY A 8 36.62 31.24 -22.11
C GLY A 8 35.25 30.84 -21.62
N SER A 9 34.38 31.83 -21.39
CA SER A 9 32.94 31.66 -21.20
C SER A 9 32.30 31.22 -22.53
N GLU A 10 31.92 29.95 -22.66
CA GLU A 10 30.98 29.49 -23.70
C GLU A 10 29.61 29.30 -23.12
N VAL A 11 28.68 30.17 -23.53
CA VAL A 11 27.23 30.08 -23.26
C VAL A 11 26.63 29.11 -24.27
N LEU A 12 26.22 27.94 -23.80
CA LEU A 12 25.50 26.97 -24.63
C LEU A 12 24.02 27.37 -24.72
N VAL A 13 23.60 27.92 -25.85
CA VAL A 13 22.23 28.20 -26.21
C VAL A 13 21.61 26.95 -26.82
N ILE A 14 20.72 26.27 -26.07
CA ILE A 14 19.92 25.15 -26.59
C ILE A 14 18.70 25.73 -27.32
N ARG A 15 18.60 25.58 -28.61
CA ARG A 15 17.42 25.85 -29.44
C ARG A 15 16.56 24.57 -29.55
N PRO A 16 15.22 24.64 -29.38
CA PRO A 16 14.36 23.50 -29.63
C PRO A 16 14.19 23.26 -31.13
N CYS A 17 14.38 22.04 -31.58
CA CYS A 17 14.19 21.61 -32.96
C CYS A 17 12.76 21.06 -33.11
N PHE A 18 11.84 21.86 -33.65
CA PHE A 18 10.58 21.40 -34.22
C PHE A 18 10.84 20.82 -35.61
N ARG A 19 10.49 19.56 -35.80
CA ARG A 19 10.36 18.95 -37.13
C ARG A 19 8.95 18.52 -37.38
N THR A 20 8.25 19.28 -38.19
CA THR A 20 7.04 18.91 -38.90
C THR A 20 7.39 18.06 -40.11
N GLY A 21 6.65 17.00 -40.34
CA GLY A 21 6.76 16.20 -41.54
C GLY A 21 5.76 15.04 -41.56
N ILE A 22 4.55 15.33 -42.03
CA ILE A 22 3.54 14.35 -42.37
C ILE A 22 3.79 13.85 -43.77
N SER A 23 3.85 12.56 -44.01
CA SER A 23 3.59 11.98 -45.33
C SER A 23 2.72 10.74 -45.16
N GLU A 24 1.52 10.85 -45.69
CA GLU A 24 0.60 9.74 -45.89
C GLU A 24 1.13 8.80 -46.95
N THR A 25 1.13 7.51 -46.67
CA THR A 25 0.95 6.49 -47.72
C THR A 25 0.20 5.29 -47.16
N SER A 26 -0.96 5.07 -47.74
CA SER A 26 -1.90 3.97 -47.57
C SER A 26 -1.27 2.59 -47.81
N LEU A 27 -1.53 1.63 -46.94
CA LEU A 27 -1.60 0.22 -47.28
C LEU A 27 -2.62 -0.51 -46.40
N THR A 28 -3.76 -0.76 -47.01
CA THR A 28 -4.80 -1.67 -46.58
C THR A 28 -4.31 -3.09 -46.49
N ARG A 29 -4.37 -3.70 -45.32
CA ARG A 29 -4.39 -5.15 -45.18
C ARG A 29 -5.35 -5.55 -44.05
N ALA A 30 -6.44 -6.18 -44.42
CA ALA A 30 -7.43 -6.76 -43.55
C ALA A 30 -6.81 -7.87 -42.71
N ALA A 31 -6.89 -7.76 -41.37
CA ALA A 31 -6.70 -8.87 -40.44
C ALA A 31 -8.02 -9.03 -39.68
N GLN A 32 -8.52 -10.26 -39.59
CA GLN A 32 -9.75 -10.63 -38.93
C GLN A 32 -9.68 -10.40 -37.41
N PRO A 33 -10.79 -10.06 -36.73
CA PRO A 33 -10.82 -9.83 -35.29
C PRO A 33 -10.91 -11.17 -34.56
N GLY A 34 -9.81 -11.56 -33.91
CA GLY A 34 -9.79 -12.61 -32.91
C GLY A 34 -9.84 -11.98 -31.51
N SER A 35 -10.93 -12.21 -30.83
CA SER A 35 -11.17 -12.21 -29.37
C SER A 35 -10.14 -11.51 -28.43
N ILE A 36 -10.15 -10.19 -28.36
CA ILE A 36 -9.49 -9.42 -27.30
C ILE A 36 -10.52 -8.72 -26.36
N PHE A 37 -11.81 -8.89 -26.60
CA PHE A 37 -12.87 -8.06 -26.01
C PHE A 37 -13.57 -8.61 -24.76
N ASP A 38 -13.11 -9.70 -24.15
CA ASP A 38 -13.85 -10.28 -23.01
C ASP A 38 -13.38 -9.77 -21.63
N ASN A 39 -12.25 -9.06 -21.59
CA ASN A 39 -11.71 -8.51 -20.32
C ASN A 39 -12.20 -7.10 -19.99
N ASP A 40 -12.68 -6.32 -20.98
CA ASP A 40 -13.13 -4.94 -20.75
C ASP A 40 -14.46 -4.88 -19.97
N ARG A 41 -15.33 -5.90 -20.11
CA ARG A 41 -16.59 -5.95 -19.36
C ARG A 41 -16.41 -6.15 -17.84
N LYS A 42 -15.35 -6.87 -17.40
CA LYS A 42 -15.09 -7.07 -15.98
C LYS A 42 -14.58 -5.79 -15.31
N TYR A 43 -13.81 -4.99 -16.04
CA TYR A 43 -13.33 -3.70 -15.53
C TYR A 43 -14.46 -2.69 -15.35
N ASP A 44 -15.40 -2.63 -16.30
CA ASP A 44 -16.57 -1.76 -16.20
C ASP A 44 -17.50 -2.15 -15.05
N GLN A 45 -17.64 -3.44 -14.74
CA GLN A 45 -18.44 -3.91 -13.59
C GLN A 45 -17.81 -3.53 -12.24
N PHE A 46 -16.47 -3.55 -12.13
CA PHE A 46 -15.79 -3.12 -10.92
C PHE A 46 -16.10 -1.66 -10.58
N TYR A 47 -16.10 -0.78 -11.60
CA TYR A 47 -16.41 0.64 -11.41
C TYR A 47 -17.90 0.96 -11.37
N GLN A 48 -18.78 0.14 -11.93
CA GLN A 48 -20.24 0.32 -11.81
C GLN A 48 -20.75 0.09 -10.38
N ASN A 49 -20.06 -0.74 -9.61
CA ASN A 49 -20.35 -0.96 -8.18
C ASN A 49 -19.79 0.13 -7.27
N TYR A 50 -18.93 1.02 -7.80
CA TYR A 50 -18.44 2.19 -7.08
C TYR A 50 -19.24 3.42 -7.53
N PRO A 51 -20.08 4.00 -6.66
CA PRO A 51 -20.87 5.16 -7.03
C PRO A 51 -19.95 6.29 -7.47
N ASN A 52 -20.17 6.74 -8.70
CA ASN A 52 -19.59 7.98 -9.22
C ASN A 52 -20.09 9.14 -8.36
N SER A 53 -19.34 9.52 -7.34
CA SER A 53 -19.64 10.66 -6.46
C SER A 53 -19.63 12.03 -7.18
N GLY A 54 -19.57 12.00 -8.53
CA GLY A 54 -19.54 13.19 -9.38
C GLY A 54 -20.81 13.44 -10.22
N LYS A 55 -21.84 12.59 -10.17
CA LYS A 55 -22.99 12.76 -11.07
C LYS A 55 -24.24 13.42 -10.47
N GLU A 56 -24.33 13.64 -9.17
CA GLU A 56 -25.52 14.24 -8.55
C GLU A 56 -25.42 15.75 -8.23
N ALA A 57 -24.38 16.45 -8.66
CA ALA A 57 -24.21 17.86 -8.36
C ALA A 57 -24.11 18.77 -9.58
N MET A 58 -24.72 18.44 -10.72
CA MET A 58 -24.73 19.35 -11.89
C MET A 58 -26.10 19.49 -12.53
N THR A 59 -27.06 19.94 -11.74
CA THR A 59 -28.18 20.74 -12.24
C THR A 59 -28.22 22.03 -11.45
N THR A 60 -27.20 22.85 -11.58
CA THR A 60 -27.23 24.25 -11.17
C THR A 60 -27.07 25.12 -12.41
N ASP A 61 -28.00 26.03 -12.50
CA ASP A 61 -28.18 27.11 -13.44
C ASP A 61 -26.84 27.67 -13.98
N LEU A 62 -26.62 27.54 -15.28
CA LEU A 62 -25.42 27.98 -16.02
C LEU A 62 -25.33 29.52 -16.20
N THR A 63 -26.10 30.31 -15.47
CA THR A 63 -26.16 31.76 -15.63
C THR A 63 -25.33 32.57 -14.63
N ALA A 64 -24.73 31.92 -13.60
CA ALA A 64 -23.80 32.62 -12.71
C ALA A 64 -22.40 32.04 -12.93
N ALA A 65 -21.51 32.83 -13.57
CA ALA A 65 -20.07 32.53 -13.48
C ALA A 65 -19.73 32.48 -11.99
N PRO A 66 -19.12 31.37 -11.47
CA PRO A 66 -18.70 31.36 -10.10
C PRO A 66 -17.71 32.51 -9.95
N ALA A 67 -17.99 33.41 -9.00
CA ALA A 67 -16.97 34.30 -8.47
C ALA A 67 -15.71 33.44 -8.25
N ALA A 68 -14.51 34.02 -8.50
CA ALA A 68 -13.23 33.32 -8.27
C ALA A 68 -13.13 32.91 -6.79
N GLY A 69 -13.98 31.98 -6.39
CA GLY A 69 -14.16 31.43 -5.05
C GLY A 69 -13.21 30.23 -4.91
N GLN A 70 -12.47 30.26 -3.85
CA GLN A 70 -11.60 29.21 -3.36
C GLN A 70 -12.26 27.85 -3.58
N TYR A 71 -11.64 27.03 -4.44
CA TYR A 71 -12.01 25.64 -4.58
C TYR A 71 -11.46 24.91 -3.36
N GLU A 72 -12.25 24.85 -2.29
CA GLU A 72 -11.86 24.14 -1.07
C GLU A 72 -12.08 22.65 -1.26
N LEU A 73 -10.98 21.91 -1.41
CA LEU A 73 -11.00 20.46 -1.32
C LEU A 73 -11.31 20.06 0.14
N SER A 74 -12.22 19.10 0.35
CA SER A 74 -12.35 18.49 1.66
C SER A 74 -11.03 17.79 2.04
N HIS A 75 -10.78 17.61 3.34
CA HIS A 75 -9.58 16.96 3.85
C HIS A 75 -9.31 15.60 3.16
N LEU A 76 -10.32 14.74 3.07
CA LEU A 76 -10.19 13.43 2.40
C LEU A 76 -9.87 13.56 0.90
N ARG A 77 -10.45 14.55 0.21
CA ARG A 77 -10.14 14.80 -1.20
C ARG A 77 -8.71 15.31 -1.39
N SER A 78 -8.18 16.09 -0.46
CA SER A 78 -6.78 16.51 -0.50
C SER A 78 -5.83 15.33 -0.31
N LEU A 79 -6.10 14.47 0.67
CA LEU A 79 -5.33 13.24 0.90
C LEU A 79 -5.40 12.27 -0.30
N GLU A 80 -6.57 12.10 -0.89
CA GLU A 80 -6.75 11.31 -2.11
C GLU A 80 -5.93 11.86 -3.27
N ALA A 81 -6.01 13.17 -3.51
CA ALA A 81 -5.29 13.83 -4.60
C ALA A 81 -3.76 13.71 -4.43
N GLU A 82 -3.26 13.86 -3.20
CA GLU A 82 -1.84 13.66 -2.88
C GLU A 82 -1.41 12.20 -3.15
N ALA A 83 -2.16 11.21 -2.65
CA ALA A 83 -1.85 9.81 -2.85
C ALA A 83 -1.86 9.41 -4.33
N ILE A 84 -2.87 9.86 -5.10
CA ILE A 84 -2.95 9.63 -6.55
C ILE A 84 -1.78 10.29 -7.27
N HIS A 85 -1.39 11.51 -6.89
CA HIS A 85 -0.22 12.17 -7.46
C HIS A 85 1.05 11.34 -7.22
N ILE A 86 1.32 10.92 -5.99
CA ILE A 86 2.48 10.09 -5.65
C ILE A 86 2.50 8.78 -6.47
N ILE A 87 1.35 8.10 -6.59
CA ILE A 87 1.24 6.86 -7.36
C ILE A 87 1.56 7.07 -8.84
N ARG A 88 1.10 8.18 -9.43
CA ARG A 88 1.36 8.53 -10.83
C ARG A 88 2.83 8.92 -11.07
N GLU A 89 3.43 9.71 -10.16
CA GLU A 89 4.85 10.07 -10.22
C GLU A 89 5.75 8.82 -10.21
N VAL A 90 5.47 7.88 -9.30
CA VAL A 90 6.24 6.62 -9.24
C VAL A 90 6.08 5.81 -10.52
N ALA A 91 4.87 5.69 -11.05
CA ALA A 91 4.65 4.95 -12.29
C ALA A 91 5.31 5.61 -13.52
N ALA A 92 5.56 6.93 -13.47
CA ALA A 92 6.23 7.67 -14.53
C ALA A 92 7.77 7.64 -14.40
N GLU A 93 8.29 7.61 -13.16
CA GLU A 93 9.73 7.72 -12.87
C GLU A 93 10.44 6.36 -12.85
N PHE A 94 9.74 5.29 -12.42
CA PHE A 94 10.33 3.96 -12.20
C PHE A 94 9.96 2.98 -13.31
N GLU A 95 10.91 2.08 -13.64
CA GLU A 95 10.70 1.10 -14.71
C GLU A 95 9.81 -0.08 -14.26
N ARG A 96 9.93 -0.48 -12.99
CA ARG A 96 9.31 -1.69 -12.44
C ARG A 96 8.75 -1.49 -11.05
N PRO A 97 7.76 -0.60 -10.88
CA PRO A 97 7.10 -0.47 -9.60
C PRO A 97 6.22 -1.70 -9.28
N VAL A 98 5.98 -1.92 -7.99
CA VAL A 98 5.09 -2.97 -7.47
C VAL A 98 4.31 -2.42 -6.28
N LEU A 99 3.03 -2.80 -6.15
CA LEU A 99 2.23 -2.49 -4.97
C LEU A 99 2.22 -3.69 -4.03
N LEU A 100 2.75 -3.50 -2.80
CA LEU A 100 2.71 -4.53 -1.77
C LEU A 100 1.30 -4.66 -1.21
N PHE A 101 0.71 -5.84 -1.40
CA PHE A 101 -0.69 -6.09 -1.13
C PHE A 101 -0.86 -7.18 -0.08
N SER A 102 -0.93 -6.79 1.19
CA SER A 102 -1.12 -7.72 2.31
C SER A 102 -2.56 -8.19 2.49
N GLY A 103 -3.54 -7.60 1.79
CA GLY A 103 -4.96 -7.81 2.03
C GLY A 103 -5.49 -7.08 3.28
N GLY A 104 -4.65 -6.29 3.93
CA GLY A 104 -5.04 -5.40 5.02
C GLY A 104 -5.71 -4.12 4.51
N LYS A 105 -6.50 -3.44 5.36
CA LYS A 105 -7.28 -2.24 4.99
C LYS A 105 -6.47 -1.17 4.28
N ASP A 106 -5.23 -0.91 4.75
CA ASP A 106 -4.39 0.14 4.19
C ASP A 106 -3.91 -0.24 2.78
N SER A 107 -3.52 -1.50 2.55
CA SER A 107 -3.14 -2.00 1.22
C SER A 107 -4.34 -2.10 0.27
N ILE A 108 -5.54 -2.36 0.78
CA ILE A 108 -6.79 -2.35 -0.01
C ILE A 108 -7.14 -0.92 -0.44
N VAL A 109 -7.06 0.06 0.48
CA VAL A 109 -7.24 1.49 0.15
C VAL A 109 -6.20 1.92 -0.89
N MET A 110 -4.95 1.48 -0.75
CA MET A 110 -3.89 1.80 -1.69
C MET A 110 -4.14 1.19 -3.08
N LEU A 111 -4.65 -0.05 -3.16
CA LEU A 111 -5.07 -0.66 -4.43
C LEU A 111 -6.22 0.13 -5.06
N HIS A 112 -7.23 0.51 -4.27
CA HIS A 112 -8.35 1.35 -4.72
C HIS A 112 -7.86 2.69 -5.31
N LEU A 113 -6.97 3.38 -4.61
CA LEU A 113 -6.36 4.64 -5.08
C LEU A 113 -5.53 4.44 -6.36
N ALA A 114 -4.79 3.33 -6.45
CA ALA A 114 -4.00 3.00 -7.63
C ALA A 114 -4.90 2.73 -8.86
N LEU A 115 -5.96 1.97 -8.69
CA LEU A 115 -6.96 1.76 -9.76
C LEU A 115 -7.59 3.08 -10.18
N LYS A 116 -7.95 3.94 -9.22
CA LYS A 116 -8.52 5.28 -9.48
C LYS A 116 -7.52 6.20 -10.19
N ALA A 117 -6.22 6.10 -9.86
CA ALA A 117 -5.16 6.89 -10.47
C ALA A 117 -5.01 6.65 -11.97
N PHE A 118 -5.30 5.44 -12.45
CA PHE A 118 -5.12 5.06 -13.86
C PHE A 118 -6.43 4.84 -14.61
N HIS A 119 -7.58 5.00 -13.95
CA HIS A 119 -8.88 4.89 -14.61
C HIS A 119 -8.99 5.87 -15.81
N PRO A 120 -9.53 5.46 -17.00
CA PRO A 120 -10.08 4.14 -17.34
C PRO A 120 -9.05 3.11 -17.82
N GLY A 121 -7.75 3.42 -17.78
CA GLY A 121 -6.68 2.50 -18.14
C GLY A 121 -6.45 1.42 -17.09
N ARG A 122 -5.65 0.41 -17.45
CA ARG A 122 -5.25 -0.65 -16.53
C ARG A 122 -4.11 -0.17 -15.62
N LEU A 123 -4.00 -0.78 -14.44
CA LEU A 123 -2.86 -0.57 -13.55
C LEU A 123 -1.56 -0.99 -14.26
N PRO A 124 -0.56 -0.10 -14.43
CA PRO A 124 0.63 -0.39 -15.23
C PRO A 124 1.66 -1.29 -14.53
N PHE A 125 1.45 -1.62 -13.25
CA PHE A 125 2.35 -2.43 -12.44
C PHE A 125 1.59 -3.53 -11.69
N PRO A 126 2.26 -4.62 -11.25
CA PRO A 126 1.61 -5.70 -10.50
C PRO A 126 1.37 -5.33 -9.05
N VAL A 127 0.50 -6.10 -8.41
CA VAL A 127 0.44 -6.20 -6.96
C VAL A 127 1.23 -7.42 -6.48
N MET A 128 1.86 -7.35 -5.31
CA MET A 128 2.64 -8.45 -4.74
C MET A 128 2.19 -8.76 -3.32
N HIS A 129 1.87 -10.02 -3.08
CA HIS A 129 1.58 -10.56 -1.75
C HIS A 129 2.74 -11.40 -1.26
N VAL A 130 3.20 -11.13 -0.04
CA VAL A 130 4.12 -12.04 0.68
C VAL A 130 3.28 -12.97 1.52
N ASP A 131 3.21 -14.23 1.10
CA ASP A 131 2.44 -15.26 1.76
C ASP A 131 3.27 -15.94 2.84
N THR A 132 2.92 -15.70 4.10
CA THR A 132 3.57 -16.35 5.24
C THR A 132 3.08 -17.78 5.46
N GLY A 133 1.95 -18.17 4.84
CA GLY A 133 1.23 -19.40 5.15
C GLY A 133 0.45 -19.34 6.48
N HIS A 134 0.60 -18.25 7.24
CA HIS A 134 -0.09 -17.98 8.50
C HIS A 134 -1.03 -16.78 8.40
N ASN A 135 -1.55 -16.50 7.21
CA ASN A 135 -2.53 -15.44 7.00
C ASN A 135 -3.94 -15.91 7.43
N PHE A 136 -4.81 -14.98 7.79
CA PHE A 136 -6.22 -15.26 8.03
C PHE A 136 -6.92 -15.67 6.73
N ASP A 137 -7.73 -16.72 6.77
CA ASP A 137 -8.44 -17.22 5.59
C ASP A 137 -9.36 -16.15 4.98
N GLU A 138 -10.01 -15.32 5.80
CA GLU A 138 -10.87 -14.21 5.38
C GLU A 138 -10.09 -13.13 4.60
N VAL A 139 -8.82 -12.92 4.95
CA VAL A 139 -7.94 -11.96 4.26
C VAL A 139 -7.52 -12.49 2.90
N ILE A 140 -7.13 -13.77 2.83
CA ILE A 140 -6.76 -14.42 1.57
C ILE A 140 -7.95 -14.46 0.61
N ALA A 141 -9.14 -14.85 1.09
CA ALA A 141 -10.34 -14.86 0.26
C ALA A 141 -10.67 -13.48 -0.32
N THR A 142 -10.63 -12.43 0.52
CA THR A 142 -10.86 -11.05 0.05
C THR A 142 -9.77 -10.57 -0.92
N ARG A 143 -8.49 -10.93 -0.68
CA ARG A 143 -7.39 -10.63 -1.61
C ARG A 143 -7.69 -11.20 -2.99
N ASP A 144 -8.02 -12.49 -3.06
CA ASP A 144 -8.23 -13.19 -4.32
C ASP A 144 -9.45 -12.63 -5.07
N GLU A 145 -10.53 -12.32 -4.34
CA GLU A 145 -11.72 -11.68 -4.90
C GLU A 145 -11.40 -10.29 -5.48
N LEU A 146 -10.69 -9.42 -4.75
CA LEU A 146 -10.32 -8.09 -5.23
C LEU A 146 -9.37 -8.14 -6.43
N VAL A 147 -8.45 -9.10 -6.47
CA VAL A 147 -7.55 -9.32 -7.60
C VAL A 147 -8.33 -9.79 -8.83
N GLU A 148 -9.28 -10.71 -8.67
CA GLU A 148 -10.13 -11.18 -9.76
C GLU A 148 -11.03 -10.04 -10.30
N GLU A 149 -11.71 -9.32 -9.41
CA GLU A 149 -12.60 -8.20 -9.77
C GLU A 149 -11.86 -7.08 -10.50
N SER A 150 -10.66 -6.71 -10.04
CA SER A 150 -9.87 -5.63 -10.63
C SER A 150 -9.06 -6.05 -11.86
N GLY A 151 -8.86 -7.35 -12.06
CA GLY A 151 -8.04 -7.89 -13.15
C GLY A 151 -6.57 -7.50 -13.10
N VAL A 152 -6.06 -7.13 -11.91
CA VAL A 152 -4.64 -6.79 -11.71
C VAL A 152 -3.77 -8.04 -11.69
N ARG A 153 -2.51 -7.91 -12.10
CA ARG A 153 -1.55 -9.01 -12.04
C ARG A 153 -1.06 -9.20 -10.60
N LEU A 154 -1.36 -10.35 -10.00
CA LEU A 154 -0.86 -10.74 -8.68
C LEU A 154 0.45 -11.52 -8.81
N VAL A 155 1.45 -11.15 -8.00
CA VAL A 155 2.68 -11.90 -7.75
C VAL A 155 2.60 -12.39 -6.30
N VAL A 156 2.73 -13.69 -6.08
CA VAL A 156 2.77 -14.27 -4.73
C VAL A 156 4.20 -14.71 -4.44
N ALA A 157 4.77 -14.23 -3.34
CA ALA A 157 6.06 -14.65 -2.82
C ALA A 157 5.85 -15.49 -1.55
N SER A 158 6.12 -16.78 -1.62
CA SER A 158 5.85 -17.73 -0.53
C SER A 158 7.04 -17.86 0.42
N VAL A 159 6.77 -17.67 1.72
CA VAL A 159 7.73 -17.94 2.80
C VAL A 159 7.97 -19.46 2.91
N GLN A 160 6.94 -20.28 2.66
CA GLN A 160 7.08 -21.74 2.69
C GLN A 160 8.09 -22.23 1.64
N GLU A 161 8.06 -21.68 0.43
CA GLU A 161 9.04 -21.99 -0.61
C GLU A 161 10.48 -21.64 -0.18
N ASP A 162 10.67 -20.58 0.58
CA ASP A 162 11.98 -20.19 1.10
C ASP A 162 12.44 -21.11 2.23
N ILE A 163 11.53 -21.61 3.07
CA ILE A 163 11.81 -22.63 4.09
C ILE A 163 12.20 -23.95 3.42
N ASP A 164 11.40 -24.42 2.46
CA ASP A 164 11.62 -25.68 1.75
C ASP A 164 12.94 -25.70 0.98
N ALA A 165 13.34 -24.55 0.46
CA ALA A 165 14.61 -24.34 -0.22
C ALA A 165 15.80 -24.09 0.73
N GLY A 166 15.59 -24.09 2.04
CA GLY A 166 16.62 -23.86 3.04
C GLY A 166 17.19 -22.44 3.08
N ARG A 167 16.51 -21.46 2.46
CA ARG A 167 16.94 -20.06 2.47
C ARG A 167 16.65 -19.35 3.78
N VAL A 168 15.63 -19.80 4.49
CA VAL A 168 15.28 -19.35 5.85
C VAL A 168 14.97 -20.55 6.75
N VAL A 169 15.17 -20.37 8.04
CA VAL A 169 14.88 -21.38 9.06
C VAL A 169 13.78 -20.81 9.98
N GLU A 170 12.75 -21.60 10.18
CA GLU A 170 11.66 -21.28 11.11
C GLU A 170 12.11 -21.60 12.53
N THR A 171 12.50 -20.59 13.30
CA THR A 171 13.03 -20.75 14.67
C THR A 171 12.01 -20.43 15.75
N ILE A 172 10.94 -19.73 15.40
CA ILE A 172 9.83 -19.31 16.28
C ILE A 172 8.51 -19.51 15.55
N PRO A 173 7.38 -19.66 16.26
CA PRO A 173 6.07 -19.88 15.64
C PRO A 173 5.63 -18.78 14.65
N SER A 174 6.07 -17.54 14.86
CA SER A 174 5.73 -16.43 13.97
C SER A 174 6.68 -16.37 12.76
N ARG A 175 6.10 -16.35 11.55
CA ARG A 175 6.84 -16.15 10.31
C ARG A 175 7.05 -14.67 9.94
N ASN A 176 6.51 -13.77 10.76
CA ASN A 176 6.61 -12.34 10.52
C ASN A 176 8.06 -11.81 10.40
N PRO A 177 9.05 -12.25 11.20
CA PRO A 177 10.43 -11.81 11.02
C PRO A 177 11.09 -12.33 9.75
N ILE A 178 10.81 -13.59 9.35
CA ILE A 178 11.48 -14.23 8.21
C ILE A 178 10.90 -13.85 6.85
N GLN A 179 9.69 -13.28 6.79
CA GLN A 179 9.09 -12.80 5.54
C GLN A 179 9.91 -11.72 4.83
N THR A 180 10.79 -11.02 5.55
CA THR A 180 11.69 -10.02 4.95
C THR A 180 12.61 -10.61 3.90
N VAL A 181 13.14 -11.81 4.14
CA VAL A 181 14.02 -12.51 3.19
C VAL A 181 13.25 -12.81 1.90
N THR A 182 12.04 -13.32 2.04
CA THR A 182 11.14 -13.62 0.91
C THR A 182 10.80 -12.35 0.12
N LEU A 183 10.49 -11.26 0.81
CA LEU A 183 10.19 -9.97 0.19
C LEU A 183 11.38 -9.45 -0.62
N LEU A 184 12.59 -9.42 -0.03
CA LEU A 184 13.80 -8.93 -0.70
C LEU A 184 14.20 -9.85 -1.87
N ARG A 185 14.02 -11.16 -1.75
CA ARG A 185 14.20 -12.10 -2.86
C ARG A 185 13.25 -11.77 -4.01
N ALA A 186 11.96 -11.64 -3.73
CA ALA A 186 10.95 -11.36 -4.75
C ALA A 186 11.21 -10.02 -5.46
N ILE A 187 11.64 -8.98 -4.73
CA ILE A 187 12.04 -7.69 -5.30
C ILE A 187 13.21 -7.87 -6.28
N ARG A 188 14.25 -8.60 -5.89
CA ARG A 188 15.43 -8.83 -6.73
C ARG A 188 15.12 -9.66 -7.96
N GLU A 189 14.39 -10.77 -7.81
CA GLU A 189 14.03 -11.67 -8.90
C GLU A 189 13.17 -10.99 -9.97
N ASN A 190 12.21 -10.17 -9.54
CA ASN A 190 11.33 -9.40 -10.43
C ASN A 190 11.95 -8.07 -10.86
N LYS A 191 13.12 -7.70 -10.30
CA LYS A 191 13.82 -6.43 -10.56
C LYS A 191 12.94 -5.20 -10.27
N PHE A 192 12.16 -5.26 -9.19
CA PHE A 192 11.36 -4.11 -8.76
C PHE A 192 12.28 -3.02 -8.21
N ASP A 193 12.11 -1.80 -8.71
CA ASP A 193 12.88 -0.61 -8.35
C ASP A 193 12.12 0.33 -7.40
N ALA A 194 10.78 0.24 -7.39
CA ALA A 194 9.93 0.91 -6.42
C ALA A 194 8.87 -0.05 -5.86
N ALA A 195 8.61 0.03 -4.54
CA ALA A 195 7.58 -0.79 -3.89
C ALA A 195 6.67 0.08 -3.02
N PHE A 196 5.42 0.21 -3.43
CA PHE A 196 4.42 0.89 -2.64
C PHE A 196 4.07 0.10 -1.38
N GLY A 197 3.99 0.78 -0.24
CA GLY A 197 3.61 0.22 1.04
C GLY A 197 2.50 1.05 1.71
N GLY A 198 1.61 0.38 2.43
CA GLY A 198 0.48 1.01 3.13
C GLY A 198 0.84 1.66 4.47
N ALA A 199 2.12 1.89 4.75
CA ALA A 199 2.55 2.44 6.03
C ALA A 199 2.14 3.91 6.20
N ARG A 200 1.72 4.25 7.42
CA ARG A 200 1.31 5.60 7.83
C ARG A 200 2.15 6.09 9.01
N ARG A 201 2.41 7.38 9.07
CA ARG A 201 3.14 8.00 10.21
C ARG A 201 2.37 7.88 11.52
N ASP A 202 1.05 7.78 11.45
CA ASP A 202 0.15 7.63 12.60
C ASP A 202 0.19 6.26 13.26
N GLU A 203 0.62 5.21 12.55
CA GLU A 203 0.61 3.84 13.07
C GLU A 203 1.54 3.64 14.26
N GLU A 204 2.74 4.27 14.20
CA GLU A 204 3.79 4.08 15.19
C GLU A 204 4.86 5.17 15.11
N LYS A 205 5.48 5.50 16.26
CA LYS A 205 6.50 6.56 16.38
C LYS A 205 7.70 6.40 15.43
N ALA A 206 8.15 5.18 15.21
CA ALA A 206 9.29 4.92 14.31
C ALA A 206 8.95 5.22 12.84
N ARG A 207 7.67 5.11 12.47
CA ARG A 207 7.20 5.45 11.12
C ARG A 207 7.13 6.95 10.87
N ALA A 208 6.98 7.77 11.91
CA ALA A 208 6.98 9.22 11.79
C ALA A 208 8.28 9.80 11.21
N LYS A 209 9.39 9.06 11.33
CA LYS A 209 10.70 9.44 10.78
C LYS A 209 10.88 9.06 9.30
N GLU A 210 10.00 8.24 8.76
CA GLU A 210 10.09 7.73 7.40
C GLU A 210 9.62 8.77 6.39
N ARG A 211 10.28 8.83 5.24
CA ARG A 211 9.89 9.69 4.13
C ARG A 211 8.83 9.00 3.27
N VAL A 212 8.13 9.76 2.44
CA VAL A 212 7.22 9.21 1.43
C VAL A 212 8.01 8.35 0.44
N PHE A 213 9.17 8.85 -0.03
CA PHE A 213 10.17 8.07 -0.78
C PHE A 213 11.28 7.63 0.16
N SER A 214 11.18 6.42 0.67
CA SER A 214 12.11 5.86 1.65
C SER A 214 13.14 4.98 0.94
N PHE A 215 14.37 5.48 0.85
CA PHE A 215 15.47 4.80 0.16
C PHE A 215 15.95 3.58 0.93
N ARG A 216 16.18 2.50 0.20
CA ARG A 216 16.79 1.26 0.66
C ARG A 216 18.07 1.01 -0.13
N ASP A 217 19.12 0.63 0.57
CA ASP A 217 20.37 0.23 -0.05
C ASP A 217 20.25 -1.11 -0.82
N GLU A 218 21.34 -1.57 -1.38
CA GLU A 218 21.41 -2.85 -2.13
C GLU A 218 21.04 -4.08 -1.27
N PHE A 219 21.13 -3.97 0.07
CA PHE A 219 20.72 -5.00 1.02
C PHE A 219 19.26 -4.84 1.49
N GLY A 220 18.57 -3.79 1.04
CA GLY A 220 17.21 -3.46 1.44
C GLY A 220 17.13 -2.71 2.78
N GLN A 221 18.25 -2.25 3.33
CA GLN A 221 18.32 -1.59 4.63
C GLN A 221 17.97 -0.10 4.53
N TRP A 222 17.40 0.41 5.61
CA TRP A 222 17.07 1.83 5.75
C TRP A 222 18.11 2.55 6.61
N ASP A 223 18.70 3.60 6.04
CA ASP A 223 19.55 4.53 6.77
C ASP A 223 18.87 5.90 6.85
N PRO A 224 18.53 6.41 8.06
CA PRO A 224 17.91 7.72 8.21
C PRO A 224 18.78 8.89 7.72
N LYS A 225 20.10 8.71 7.65
CA LYS A 225 21.03 9.73 7.18
C LYS A 225 21.11 9.81 5.64
N ALA A 226 20.77 8.71 4.97
CA ALA A 226 20.77 8.62 3.50
C ALA A 226 19.44 9.02 2.85
N GLN A 227 18.45 9.49 3.64
CA GLN A 227 17.16 9.91 3.13
C GLN A 227 17.20 11.33 2.55
N ARG A 228 16.45 11.56 1.48
CA ARG A 228 16.35 12.88 0.83
C ARG A 228 15.28 13.74 1.46
N PRO A 229 15.45 15.07 1.53
CA PRO A 229 14.39 15.97 1.94
C PRO A 229 13.26 16.00 0.90
N GLU A 230 12.02 16.10 1.38
CA GLU A 230 10.79 16.19 0.56
C GLU A 230 10.13 17.54 0.78
N LEU A 231 10.83 18.62 0.38
CA LEU A 231 10.32 19.96 0.49
C LEU A 231 9.24 20.20 -0.59
N TRP A 232 8.13 20.83 -0.20
CA TRP A 232 7.02 21.18 -1.09
C TRP A 232 6.42 19.99 -1.85
N ASN A 233 6.46 18.77 -1.26
CA ASN A 233 6.00 17.54 -1.88
C ASN A 233 6.68 17.24 -3.24
N ILE A 234 7.94 17.66 -3.38
CA ILE A 234 8.77 17.29 -4.52
C ILE A 234 9.53 16.03 -4.17
N TYR A 235 9.29 14.98 -4.93
CA TYR A 235 9.91 13.68 -4.77
C TYR A 235 11.05 13.51 -5.78
N ASN A 236 12.10 12.79 -5.36
CA ASN A 236 13.24 12.51 -6.22
C ASN A 236 13.55 11.02 -6.11
N GLY A 237 13.16 10.25 -7.10
CA GLY A 237 13.32 8.81 -7.18
C GLY A 237 14.67 8.34 -7.72
N ARG A 238 15.61 9.25 -8.03
CA ARG A 238 16.93 8.83 -8.55
C ARG A 238 17.62 7.89 -7.56
N HIS A 239 17.91 6.67 -8.00
CA HIS A 239 18.55 5.63 -7.21
C HIS A 239 19.72 5.01 -7.99
N HIS A 240 20.62 4.31 -7.27
CA HIS A 240 21.72 3.58 -7.87
C HIS A 240 21.31 2.14 -8.19
N LYS A 241 22.10 1.48 -9.02
CA LYS A 241 21.86 0.08 -9.35
C LYS A 241 21.94 -0.79 -8.08
N GLY A 242 20.90 -1.56 -7.83
CA GLY A 242 20.77 -2.41 -6.64
C GLY A 242 19.96 -1.78 -5.51
N GLU A 243 19.88 -0.45 -5.46
CA GLU A 243 18.97 0.26 -4.54
C GLU A 243 17.53 0.13 -5.01
N HIS A 244 16.59 0.27 -4.10
CA HIS A 244 15.17 0.41 -4.40
C HIS A 244 14.49 1.37 -3.43
N ILE A 245 13.31 1.86 -3.81
CA ILE A 245 12.59 2.83 -2.99
C ILE A 245 11.31 2.20 -2.46
N ARG A 246 11.05 2.37 -1.16
CA ARG A 246 9.73 2.14 -0.57
C ARG A 246 8.94 3.43 -0.68
N VAL A 247 7.74 3.35 -1.22
CA VAL A 247 6.88 4.52 -1.41
C VAL A 247 5.64 4.39 -0.55
N PHE A 248 5.33 5.43 0.23
CA PHE A 248 4.23 5.44 1.18
C PHE A 248 3.19 6.53 0.85
N PRO A 249 2.29 6.29 -0.12
CA PRO A 249 1.28 7.28 -0.52
C PRO A 249 0.31 7.65 0.60
N LEU A 250 0.13 6.75 1.59
CA LEU A 250 -0.75 6.95 2.74
C LEU A 250 -0.02 7.56 3.95
N SER A 251 1.22 8.03 3.79
CA SER A 251 2.07 8.48 4.89
C SER A 251 1.42 9.51 5.81
N ASN A 252 0.64 10.44 5.24
CA ASN A 252 -0.01 11.54 5.96
C ASN A 252 -1.43 11.20 6.46
N TRP A 253 -1.93 10.01 6.17
CA TRP A 253 -3.27 9.57 6.58
C TRP A 253 -3.27 9.06 8.02
N THR A 254 -4.31 9.37 8.77
CA THR A 254 -4.59 8.76 10.07
C THR A 254 -5.43 7.49 9.92
N GLU A 255 -5.53 6.67 10.99
CA GLU A 255 -6.47 5.53 11.00
C GLU A 255 -7.91 6.00 10.77
N PHE A 256 -8.26 7.15 11.34
CA PHE A 256 -9.57 7.77 11.16
C PHE A 256 -9.83 8.16 9.69
N ASP A 257 -8.83 8.72 8.99
CA ASP A 257 -8.94 9.06 7.57
C ASP A 257 -9.14 7.82 6.70
N ILE A 258 -8.39 6.73 6.98
CA ILE A 258 -8.55 5.44 6.29
C ILE A 258 -9.98 4.92 6.42
N TRP A 259 -10.53 4.87 7.64
CA TRP A 259 -11.88 4.38 7.86
C TRP A 259 -12.94 5.31 7.25
N SER A 260 -12.75 6.64 7.35
CA SER A 260 -13.63 7.62 6.73
C SER A 260 -13.64 7.48 5.21
N TYR A 261 -12.48 7.25 4.60
CA TYR A 261 -12.35 7.01 3.16
C TYR A 261 -13.02 5.70 2.73
N ILE A 262 -12.81 4.62 3.48
CA ILE A 262 -13.47 3.32 3.27
C ILE A 262 -15.00 3.49 3.28
N GLY A 263 -15.53 4.27 4.23
CA GLY A 263 -16.96 4.56 4.30
C GLY A 263 -17.48 5.40 3.12
N ALA A 264 -16.74 6.44 2.75
CA ALA A 264 -17.11 7.34 1.67
C ALA A 264 -17.07 6.66 0.29
N GLU A 265 -16.04 5.88 0.01
CA GLU A 265 -15.82 5.20 -1.28
C GLU A 265 -16.41 3.76 -1.29
N LYS A 266 -17.00 3.30 -0.17
CA LYS A 266 -17.58 1.95 0.00
C LYS A 266 -16.59 0.84 -0.33
N VAL A 267 -15.35 1.00 0.11
CA VAL A 267 -14.27 0.04 -0.15
C VAL A 267 -14.55 -1.28 0.58
N LYS A 268 -14.46 -2.39 -0.15
CA LYS A 268 -14.67 -3.74 0.39
C LYS A 268 -13.50 -4.17 1.26
N LEU A 269 -13.79 -4.75 2.42
CA LEU A 269 -12.80 -5.23 3.38
C LEU A 269 -13.06 -6.68 3.81
N PRO A 270 -12.04 -7.40 4.32
CA PRO A 270 -12.22 -8.68 5.00
C PRO A 270 -13.16 -8.55 6.21
N SER A 271 -14.03 -9.56 6.40
CA SER A 271 -15.03 -9.57 7.46
C SER A 271 -14.46 -9.45 8.87
N ILE A 272 -13.21 -9.88 9.08
CA ILE A 272 -12.55 -9.84 10.39
C ILE A 272 -12.32 -8.42 10.94
N TYR A 273 -12.42 -7.38 10.10
CA TYR A 273 -12.36 -5.99 10.54
C TYR A 273 -13.61 -5.53 11.30
N PHE A 274 -14.70 -6.30 11.21
CA PHE A 274 -15.99 -6.02 11.85
C PHE A 274 -16.24 -7.01 12.99
N ALA A 275 -17.09 -6.62 13.93
CA ALA A 275 -17.43 -7.44 15.10
C ALA A 275 -18.00 -8.80 14.69
N HIS A 276 -17.40 -9.87 15.20
CA HIS A 276 -17.84 -11.25 15.02
C HIS A 276 -17.49 -12.10 16.24
N ARG A 277 -18.19 -13.21 16.43
CA ARG A 277 -17.88 -14.15 17.50
C ARG A 277 -16.72 -15.03 17.13
N ARG A 278 -15.74 -15.14 18.04
CA ARG A 278 -14.55 -15.97 17.85
C ARG A 278 -14.09 -16.58 19.16
N LYS A 279 -13.51 -17.78 19.11
CA LYS A 279 -12.79 -18.37 20.24
C LYS A 279 -11.47 -17.66 20.41
N VAL A 280 -11.22 -17.20 21.63
CA VAL A 280 -10.04 -16.40 21.95
C VAL A 280 -9.43 -16.84 23.27
N PHE A 281 -8.21 -16.47 23.51
CA PHE A 281 -7.50 -16.62 24.78
C PHE A 281 -6.59 -15.40 25.01
N SER A 282 -6.16 -15.19 26.25
CA SER A 282 -5.27 -14.07 26.59
C SER A 282 -3.83 -14.57 26.75
N ARG A 283 -2.88 -13.90 26.12
CA ARG A 283 -1.43 -14.13 26.26
C ARG A 283 -0.71 -12.80 26.30
N ASP A 284 0.13 -12.58 27.30
CA ASP A 284 0.95 -11.37 27.47
C ASP A 284 0.13 -10.05 27.38
N GLY A 285 -1.10 -10.08 27.93
CA GLY A 285 -2.03 -8.94 27.89
C GLY A 285 -2.64 -8.65 26.54
N MET A 286 -2.58 -9.58 25.61
CA MET A 286 -3.24 -9.50 24.30
C MET A 286 -4.31 -10.58 24.18
N LEU A 287 -5.40 -10.22 23.49
CA LEU A 287 -6.44 -11.15 23.10
C LEU A 287 -6.12 -11.75 21.74
N LEU A 288 -5.90 -13.06 21.70
CA LEU A 288 -5.48 -13.80 20.51
C LEU A 288 -6.59 -14.78 20.09
N ALA A 289 -6.78 -14.91 18.78
CA ALA A 289 -7.73 -15.88 18.25
C ALA A 289 -7.13 -17.29 18.25
N VAL A 290 -7.94 -18.29 18.60
CA VAL A 290 -7.57 -19.71 18.41
C VAL A 290 -7.56 -20.00 16.91
N ASP A 291 -6.44 -20.49 16.42
CA ASP A 291 -6.22 -20.82 15.02
C ASP A 291 -5.38 -22.10 14.88
N ARG A 292 -5.37 -22.72 13.69
CA ARG A 292 -4.53 -23.89 13.40
C ARG A 292 -3.03 -23.64 13.64
N HIS A 293 -2.58 -22.41 13.46
CA HIS A 293 -1.19 -21.98 13.66
C HIS A 293 -0.93 -21.39 15.05
N LEU A 294 -1.99 -21.14 15.84
CA LEU A 294 -1.90 -20.52 17.15
C LEU A 294 -2.85 -21.21 18.14
N GLN A 295 -2.29 -22.09 18.96
CA GLN A 295 -3.04 -22.82 19.99
C GLN A 295 -2.77 -22.24 21.40
N PRO A 296 -3.78 -22.24 22.28
CA PRO A 296 -3.59 -21.86 23.67
C PRO A 296 -2.69 -22.86 24.40
N ARG A 297 -1.96 -22.39 25.41
CA ARG A 297 -1.22 -23.23 26.36
C ARG A 297 -2.19 -23.85 27.37
N ALA A 298 -1.72 -24.84 28.13
CA ALA A 298 -2.55 -25.54 29.10
C ALA A 298 -3.13 -24.64 30.22
N ASP A 299 -2.45 -23.56 30.53
CA ASP A 299 -2.80 -22.54 31.53
C ASP A 299 -3.58 -21.35 30.96
N GLU A 300 -3.82 -21.31 29.63
CA GLU A 300 -4.55 -20.23 28.95
C GLU A 300 -6.00 -20.65 28.68
N PRO A 301 -6.98 -20.14 29.44
CA PRO A 301 -8.39 -20.50 29.22
C PRO A 301 -8.92 -19.95 27.90
N VAL A 302 -9.60 -20.80 27.14
CA VAL A 302 -10.32 -20.41 25.91
C VAL A 302 -11.74 -20.02 26.26
N PHE A 303 -12.18 -18.89 25.70
CA PHE A 303 -13.56 -18.41 25.80
C PHE A 303 -14.06 -17.82 24.49
N GLU A 304 -15.35 -17.65 24.35
CA GLU A 304 -15.94 -16.96 23.21
C GLU A 304 -16.15 -15.49 23.51
N ALA A 305 -15.69 -14.62 22.61
CA ALA A 305 -15.91 -13.18 22.69
C ALA A 305 -16.36 -12.61 21.34
N THR A 306 -17.03 -11.45 21.41
CA THR A 306 -17.30 -10.64 20.21
C THR A 306 -16.13 -9.71 20.01
N VAL A 307 -15.38 -9.92 18.93
CA VAL A 307 -14.10 -9.26 18.65
C VAL A 307 -14.03 -8.75 17.22
N ARG A 308 -13.14 -7.80 16.97
CA ARG A 308 -12.69 -7.41 15.64
C ARG A 308 -11.17 -7.25 15.62
N PHE A 309 -10.60 -7.28 14.43
CA PHE A 309 -9.19 -6.98 14.24
C PHE A 309 -9.03 -5.52 13.75
N ARG A 310 -8.12 -4.76 14.36
CA ARG A 310 -7.75 -3.41 13.87
C ARG A 310 -6.67 -3.46 12.81
N THR A 311 -5.77 -4.43 12.94
CA THR A 311 -4.73 -4.74 11.95
C THR A 311 -4.83 -6.20 11.54
N VAL A 312 -4.33 -6.53 10.36
CA VAL A 312 -4.16 -7.92 9.93
C VAL A 312 -2.71 -8.18 9.56
N GLY A 313 -2.28 -9.43 9.74
CA GLY A 313 -0.93 -9.89 9.45
C GLY A 313 -0.84 -11.38 9.71
N ASP A 314 0.31 -11.86 10.20
CA ASP A 314 0.49 -13.24 10.66
C ASP A 314 -0.42 -13.52 11.87
N VAL A 315 -1.23 -14.57 11.79
CA VAL A 315 -2.17 -15.01 12.84
C VAL A 315 -1.49 -15.15 14.20
N THR A 316 -0.24 -15.63 14.20
CA THR A 316 0.49 -15.95 15.43
C THR A 316 0.92 -14.73 16.24
N CYS A 317 0.91 -13.54 15.64
CA CYS A 317 1.32 -12.30 16.31
C CYS A 317 0.29 -11.16 16.21
N THR A 318 -0.90 -11.44 15.68
CA THR A 318 -1.96 -10.43 15.51
C THR A 318 -3.06 -10.62 16.56
N GLY A 319 -3.20 -9.65 17.47
CA GLY A 319 -4.26 -9.61 18.47
C GLY A 319 -5.55 -8.99 17.93
N CYS A 320 -6.67 -9.38 18.53
CA CYS A 320 -7.97 -8.77 18.34
C CYS A 320 -8.34 -7.88 19.54
N VAL A 321 -9.39 -7.08 19.37
CA VAL A 321 -9.98 -6.26 20.44
C VAL A 321 -11.45 -6.63 20.62
N GLU A 322 -11.95 -6.60 21.86
CA GLU A 322 -13.38 -6.70 22.09
C GLU A 322 -14.07 -5.47 21.50
N SER A 323 -15.08 -5.71 20.69
CA SER A 323 -15.80 -4.65 19.99
C SER A 323 -17.16 -5.15 19.51
N ALA A 324 -18.16 -4.28 19.57
CA ALA A 324 -19.47 -4.51 18.99
C ALA A 324 -19.66 -3.86 17.62
N ALA A 325 -18.63 -3.17 17.09
CA ALA A 325 -18.69 -2.43 15.84
C ALA A 325 -18.77 -3.38 14.63
N ALA A 326 -19.96 -3.58 14.11
CA ALA A 326 -20.28 -4.49 12.99
C ALA A 326 -20.36 -3.79 11.63
N THR A 327 -20.36 -2.47 11.62
CA THR A 327 -20.45 -1.63 10.41
C THR A 327 -19.30 -0.63 10.33
N VAL A 328 -19.02 -0.13 9.12
CA VAL A 328 -17.99 0.90 8.90
C VAL A 328 -18.27 2.14 9.77
N SER A 329 -19.52 2.58 9.85
CA SER A 329 -19.87 3.78 10.63
C SER A 329 -19.61 3.57 12.14
N GLU A 330 -19.86 2.38 12.68
CA GLU A 330 -19.57 2.05 14.08
C GLU A 330 -18.06 1.97 14.33
N VAL A 331 -17.28 1.42 13.38
CA VAL A 331 -15.82 1.40 13.49
C VAL A 331 -15.24 2.83 13.43
N ILE A 332 -15.78 3.71 12.59
CA ILE A 332 -15.40 5.13 12.56
C ILE A 332 -15.64 5.78 13.92
N ALA A 333 -16.83 5.57 14.51
CA ALA A 333 -17.16 6.13 15.83
C ALA A 333 -16.24 5.59 16.93
N GLU A 334 -15.92 4.31 16.91
CA GLU A 334 -14.98 3.68 17.86
C GLU A 334 -13.57 4.24 17.69
N THR A 335 -13.10 4.40 16.44
CA THR A 335 -11.77 4.92 16.12
C THR A 335 -11.63 6.37 16.57
N ALA A 336 -12.66 7.20 16.40
CA ALA A 336 -12.65 8.60 16.80
C ALA A 336 -12.43 8.84 18.30
N VAL A 337 -12.82 7.89 19.16
CA VAL A 337 -12.63 7.97 20.62
C VAL A 337 -11.42 7.19 21.12
N SER A 338 -10.75 6.44 20.25
CA SER A 338 -9.59 5.61 20.63
C SER A 338 -8.39 6.49 20.96
N ARG A 339 -7.74 6.23 22.11
CA ARG A 339 -6.50 6.90 22.53
C ARG A 339 -5.24 6.09 22.25
N LEU A 340 -5.40 4.82 21.88
CA LEU A 340 -4.30 3.91 21.62
C LEU A 340 -4.05 3.86 20.10
N THR A 341 -2.78 3.91 19.73
CA THR A 341 -2.38 3.68 18.34
C THR A 341 -2.78 2.27 17.91
N GLU A 342 -3.03 2.11 16.64
CA GLU A 342 -3.49 0.85 16.05
C GLU A 342 -2.58 -0.33 16.38
N ARG A 343 -1.27 -0.17 16.16
CA ARG A 343 -0.27 -1.23 16.41
C ARG A 343 0.01 -1.44 17.88
N GLY A 344 0.02 -0.40 18.68
CA GLY A 344 0.24 -0.49 20.12
C GLY A 344 -0.81 -1.34 20.84
N ALA A 345 -2.03 -1.44 20.28
CA ALA A 345 -3.10 -2.26 20.85
C ALA A 345 -3.05 -3.72 20.37
N THR A 346 -2.51 -4.02 19.19
CA THR A 346 -2.79 -5.28 18.47
C THR A 346 -1.58 -6.09 18.02
N ARG A 347 -0.33 -5.57 18.21
CA ARG A 347 0.87 -6.27 17.77
C ARG A 347 1.74 -6.72 18.94
N ALA A 348 1.89 -8.05 19.10
CA ALA A 348 2.73 -8.64 20.15
C ALA A 348 4.21 -8.31 19.96
N ASP A 349 4.64 -8.33 18.73
CA ASP A 349 6.04 -8.14 18.34
C ASP A 349 6.53 -6.68 18.51
N ASP A 350 5.64 -5.69 18.52
CA ASP A 350 6.00 -4.29 18.79
C ASP A 350 6.06 -3.97 20.31
N ARG A 351 5.57 -4.87 21.18
CA ARG A 351 5.61 -4.72 22.64
C ARG A 351 6.93 -5.16 23.29
N ILE A 352 7.72 -5.97 22.59
CA ILE A 352 8.94 -6.58 23.13
C ILE A 352 10.13 -5.61 23.11
N SER A 353 10.13 -4.58 22.24
CA SER A 353 11.21 -3.60 22.15
C SER A 353 10.69 -2.27 21.62
N GLU A 354 11.01 -1.16 22.32
CA GLU A 354 10.78 0.21 21.79
C GLU A 354 11.53 0.47 20.47
N ALA A 355 12.61 -0.26 20.22
CA ALA A 355 13.40 -0.20 18.99
C ALA A 355 12.98 -1.23 17.92
N GLY A 356 12.02 -2.11 18.22
CA GLY A 356 11.72 -3.27 17.38
C GLY A 356 11.43 -2.94 15.91
N MET A 357 10.74 -1.84 15.63
CA MET A 357 10.48 -1.40 14.26
C MET A 357 11.73 -0.77 13.60
N GLU A 358 12.57 -0.04 14.34
CA GLU A 358 13.82 0.51 13.78
C GLU A 358 14.79 -0.62 13.42
N ASP A 359 14.88 -1.63 14.26
CA ASP A 359 15.71 -2.81 13.99
C ASP A 359 15.22 -3.59 12.78
N ARG A 360 13.89 -3.74 12.60
CA ARG A 360 13.29 -4.36 11.41
C ARG A 360 13.56 -3.56 10.13
N LYS A 361 13.50 -2.22 10.19
CA LYS A 361 13.86 -1.37 9.05
C LYS A 361 15.31 -1.56 8.62
N ARG A 362 16.22 -1.71 9.60
CA ARG A 362 17.63 -2.04 9.35
C ARG A 362 17.80 -3.41 8.72
N GLN A 363 16.89 -4.34 8.98
CA GLN A 363 16.87 -5.68 8.39
C GLN A 363 16.17 -5.73 7.01
N GLY A 364 15.66 -4.59 6.51
CA GLY A 364 14.97 -4.51 5.23
C GLY A 364 13.45 -4.71 5.30
N TYR A 365 12.87 -4.78 6.51
CA TYR A 365 11.41 -4.74 6.72
C TYR A 365 10.90 -3.31 6.54
N PHE A 366 9.59 -3.13 6.19
CA PHE A 366 9.07 -1.75 6.10
C PHE A 366 8.82 -1.11 7.42
#